data_3d6806fae13e8a298eb27359b947cc50
#
_entry.id   3d6806fae13e8a298eb27359b947cc50
#
_cell.length_a   1.000
_cell.length_b   1.000
_cell.length_c   1.000
_cell.angle_alpha   90.00
_cell.angle_beta   90.00
_cell.angle_gamma   90.00
#
_symmetry.space_group_name_H-M   'P 1'
#
loop_
_entity.id
_entity.type
_entity.pdbx_description
1 polymer ?
#
loop_
_entity_poly.entity_id
_entity_poly.type
_entity_poly.pdbx_seq_one_letter_code
_entity_poly.pdbx_strand_id
1 'polypeptide(L)'
;MRVVSVESSTLAAVGYDQDSKLLEVEFRSRAVYHDFDVPGGVHQALLSAPSKGSCFNRTIRGRFPYRLVSDRSGTQSATALRRVQE
;
A
#
# COMPACT_ATOMS: atom_id res chain seq x y z
N MET A 1 5.25 4.75 12.51
CA MET A 1 4.76 3.55 11.77
C MET A 1 5.94 2.69 11.37
N ARG A 2 5.83 1.42 11.63
CA ARG A 2 6.87 0.49 11.21
C ARG A 2 6.48 -0.17 9.90
N VAL A 3 7.37 -0.11 8.92
CA VAL A 3 7.17 -0.73 7.62
C VAL A 3 8.09 -1.94 7.53
N VAL A 4 7.53 -3.09 7.18
CA VAL A 4 8.31 -4.33 7.05
C VAL A 4 8.23 -4.84 5.63
N SER A 5 9.36 -5.38 5.16
CA SER A 5 9.41 -6.04 3.86
C SER A 5 8.62 -7.34 3.88
N VAL A 6 7.96 -7.64 2.78
CA VAL A 6 7.19 -8.88 2.68
C VAL A 6 7.62 -9.63 1.42
N GLU A 7 7.41 -10.94 1.45
CA GLU A 7 7.67 -11.77 0.29
C GLU A 7 6.41 -11.92 -0.52
N SER A 8 6.41 -11.28 -1.68
CA SER A 8 5.26 -11.27 -2.57
C SER A 8 5.72 -10.85 -3.95
N SER A 9 5.07 -11.36 -4.97
CA SER A 9 5.35 -10.93 -6.33
C SER A 9 4.76 -9.55 -6.63
N THR A 10 3.84 -9.09 -5.79
CA THR A 10 3.11 -7.83 -6.01
C THR A 10 3.52 -6.76 -5.01
N LEU A 11 3.61 -7.12 -3.72
CA LEU A 11 3.88 -6.18 -2.65
C LEU A 11 5.33 -6.27 -2.21
N ALA A 12 5.95 -5.13 -1.94
CA ALA A 12 7.33 -5.08 -1.46
C ALA A 12 7.39 -4.88 0.04
N ALA A 13 6.49 -4.06 0.59
CA ALA A 13 6.51 -3.74 2.01
C ALA A 13 5.14 -3.31 2.48
N VAL A 14 4.89 -3.49 3.78
CA VAL A 14 3.62 -3.14 4.40
C VAL A 14 3.91 -2.47 5.74
N GLY A 15 3.25 -1.35 6.01
CA GLY A 15 3.30 -0.69 7.30
C GLY A 15 1.90 -0.42 7.81
N TYR A 16 1.76 -0.32 9.13
CA TYR A 16 0.46 -0.07 9.73
C TYR A 16 0.60 0.79 10.97
N ASP A 17 -0.23 1.82 11.05
CA ASP A 17 -0.33 2.66 12.23
C ASP A 17 -1.65 2.33 12.92
N GLN A 18 -1.54 1.68 14.07
CA GLN A 18 -2.68 1.20 14.81
C GLN A 18 -3.56 2.33 15.34
N ASP A 19 -2.96 3.44 15.71
CA ASP A 19 -3.70 4.56 16.29
C ASP A 19 -4.59 5.25 15.27
N SER A 20 -4.07 5.46 14.06
CA SER A 20 -4.82 6.12 13.00
C SER A 20 -5.51 5.15 12.05
N LYS A 21 -5.24 3.85 12.22
CA LYS A 21 -5.75 2.79 11.33
C LYS A 21 -5.33 3.03 9.90
N LEU A 22 -4.10 3.47 9.74
CA LEU A 22 -3.52 3.77 8.44
C LEU A 22 -2.66 2.61 8.00
N LEU A 23 -2.96 2.08 6.82
CA LEU A 23 -2.18 1.02 6.20
C LEU A 23 -1.34 1.62 5.08
N GLU A 24 -0.04 1.38 5.11
CA GLU A 24 0.83 1.78 4.01
C GLU A 24 1.28 0.54 3.26
N VAL A 25 1.11 0.56 1.94
CA VAL A 25 1.48 -0.57 1.10
C VAL A 25 2.40 -0.07 0.00
N GLU A 26 3.58 -0.65 -0.07
CA GLU A 26 4.49 -0.39 -1.17
C GLU A 26 4.46 -1.57 -2.12
N PHE A 27 4.21 -1.29 -3.38
CA PHE A 27 4.18 -2.31 -4.43
C PHE A 27 5.57 -2.48 -5.03
N ARG A 28 5.77 -3.59 -5.68
CA ARG A 28 7.04 -3.82 -6.37
C ARG A 28 7.29 -2.84 -7.51
N SER A 29 6.24 -2.22 -7.99
CA SER A 29 6.35 -1.13 -8.96
C SER A 29 6.87 0.15 -8.36
N ARG A 30 7.07 0.18 -7.03
CA ARG A 30 7.51 1.34 -6.24
C ARG A 30 6.41 2.35 -5.97
N ALA A 31 5.18 2.07 -6.36
CA ALA A 31 4.05 2.88 -5.94
C ALA A 31 3.77 2.63 -4.46
N VAL A 32 3.53 3.69 -3.71
CA VAL A 32 3.20 3.61 -2.29
C VAL A 32 1.82 4.20 -2.08
N TYR A 33 0.95 3.41 -1.48
CA TYR A 33 -0.42 3.83 -1.20
C TYR A 33 -0.69 3.86 0.29
N HIS A 34 -1.53 4.79 0.71
CA HIS A 34 -2.11 4.80 2.05
C HIS A 34 -3.58 4.45 1.93
N ASP A 35 -4.00 3.48 2.74
CA ASP A 35 -5.41 3.10 2.85
C ASP A 35 -5.87 3.49 4.25
N PHE A 36 -7.03 4.15 4.34
CA PHE A 36 -7.48 4.75 5.58
C PHE A 36 -8.60 3.93 6.22
N ASP A 37 -8.70 4.00 7.54
CA ASP A 37 -9.73 3.32 8.32
C ASP A 37 -9.66 1.81 8.19
N VAL A 38 -8.45 1.27 8.10
CA VAL A 38 -8.24 -0.17 7.95
C VAL A 38 -8.15 -0.81 9.34
N PRO A 39 -9.05 -1.75 9.68
CA PRO A 39 -8.97 -2.43 10.98
C PRO A 39 -7.70 -3.25 11.10
N GLY A 40 -7.20 -3.38 12.34
CA GLY A 40 -5.99 -4.15 12.59
C GLY A 40 -6.09 -5.60 12.13
N GLY A 41 -7.28 -6.19 12.19
CA GLY A 41 -7.48 -7.56 11.72
C GLY A 41 -7.22 -7.72 10.24
N VAL A 42 -7.51 -6.70 9.45
CA VAL A 42 -7.23 -6.72 8.01
C VAL A 42 -5.73 -6.69 7.77
N HIS A 43 -5.01 -5.86 8.52
CA HIS A 43 -3.55 -5.81 8.45
C HIS A 43 -2.94 -7.17 8.81
N GLN A 44 -3.42 -7.80 9.88
CA GLN A 44 -2.93 -9.11 10.29
C GLN A 44 -3.22 -10.17 9.23
N ALA A 45 -4.41 -10.15 8.64
CA ALA A 45 -4.77 -11.09 7.59
C ALA A 45 -3.85 -10.94 6.38
N LEU A 46 -3.52 -9.70 6.03
CA LEU A 46 -2.61 -9.45 4.91
C LEU A 46 -1.23 -10.02 5.18
N LEU A 47 -0.69 -9.80 6.38
CA LEU A 47 0.64 -10.31 6.74
C LEU A 47 0.68 -11.83 6.76
N SER A 48 -0.43 -12.48 7.09
CA SER A 48 -0.50 -13.93 7.20
C SER A 48 -0.89 -14.61 5.90
N ALA A 49 -1.30 -13.87 4.90
CA ALA A 49 -1.81 -14.46 3.66
C ALA A 49 -0.72 -15.16 2.88
N PRO A 50 -1.01 -16.36 2.34
CA PRO A 50 -0.06 -17.05 1.47
C PRO A 50 0.21 -16.25 0.19
N SER A 51 -0.81 -15.60 -0.34
CA SER A 51 -0.65 -14.68 -1.46
C SER A 51 -1.11 -13.30 -1.02
N LYS A 52 -0.16 -12.43 -0.77
CA LYS A 52 -0.46 -11.10 -0.26
C LYS A 52 -1.11 -10.22 -1.31
N GLY A 53 -0.72 -10.39 -2.57
CA GLY A 53 -1.35 -9.66 -3.66
C GLY A 53 -2.82 -10.01 -3.81
N SER A 54 -3.15 -11.30 -3.76
CA SER A 54 -4.54 -11.73 -3.82
C SER A 54 -5.34 -11.27 -2.63
N CYS A 55 -4.74 -11.33 -1.44
CA CYS A 55 -5.40 -10.87 -0.22
C CYS A 55 -5.70 -9.38 -0.32
N PHE A 56 -4.72 -8.59 -0.75
CA PHE A 56 -4.90 -7.16 -0.91
C PHE A 56 -6.05 -6.87 -1.88
N ASN A 57 -6.06 -7.53 -3.02
CA ASN A 57 -7.10 -7.29 -4.02
C ASN A 57 -8.49 -7.67 -3.52
N ARG A 58 -8.60 -8.73 -2.72
CA ARG A 58 -9.90 -9.20 -2.24
C ARG A 58 -10.42 -8.43 -1.05
N THR A 59 -9.53 -8.00 -0.14
CA THR A 59 -9.97 -7.48 1.14
C THR A 59 -9.72 -5.99 1.33
N ILE A 60 -8.83 -5.39 0.54
CA ILE A 60 -8.43 -4.00 0.76
C ILE A 60 -8.74 -3.12 -0.44
N ARG A 61 -8.37 -3.57 -1.62
CA ARG A 61 -8.51 -2.75 -2.81
C ARG A 61 -9.96 -2.41 -3.07
N GLY A 62 -10.26 -1.11 -3.16
CA GLY A 62 -11.61 -0.64 -3.42
C GLY A 62 -12.56 -0.75 -2.25
N ARG A 63 -12.09 -1.19 -1.07
CA ARG A 63 -12.94 -1.34 0.10
C ARG A 63 -12.69 -0.28 1.16
N PHE A 64 -11.59 0.42 1.07
CA PHE A 64 -11.23 1.49 2.00
C PHE A 64 -10.82 2.71 1.21
N PRO A 65 -11.03 3.90 1.77
CA PRO A 65 -10.49 5.11 1.13
C PRO A 65 -8.98 4.97 0.99
N TYR A 66 -8.43 5.44 -0.11
CA TYR A 66 -7.00 5.29 -0.36
C TYR A 66 -6.45 6.50 -1.10
N ARG A 67 -5.12 6.57 -1.12
CA ARG A 67 -4.42 7.69 -1.73
C ARG A 67 -3.04 7.22 -2.18
N LEU A 68 -2.66 7.61 -3.38
CA LEU A 68 -1.29 7.39 -3.86
C LEU A 68 -0.39 8.42 -3.20
N VAL A 69 0.59 7.95 -2.45
CA VAL A 69 1.50 8.80 -1.70
C VAL A 69 2.76 9.07 -2.50
N SER A 70 3.26 8.05 -3.20
CA SER A 70 4.51 8.16 -3.92
C SER A 70 4.50 7.18 -5.06
N ASP A 71 5.09 7.56 -6.18
CA ASP A 71 5.21 6.67 -7.32
C ASP A 71 6.59 6.87 -7.92
N ARG A 72 7.49 5.93 -7.64
CA ARG A 72 8.85 5.99 -8.14
C ARG A 72 9.06 5.14 -9.38
N SER A 73 8.01 4.49 -9.85
CA SER A 73 8.12 3.64 -11.02
C SER A 73 8.26 4.43 -12.32
N GLY A 74 7.71 5.63 -12.30
CA GLY A 74 7.80 6.51 -13.44
C GLY A 74 9.01 7.38 -13.38
N THR A 75 9.33 7.97 -14.04
CA THR A 75 10.36 8.84 -13.92
C THR A 75 10.06 10.24 -13.60
N GLN A 76 9.69 9.96 -13.43
CA GLN A 76 9.50 10.87 -13.20
C GLN A 76 9.02 11.65 -13.19
N SER A 77 9.01 11.75 -13.19
CA SER A 77 8.53 12.44 -13.19
C SER A 77 7.98 13.11 -13.12
N ALA A 78 7.99 13.06 -13.32
CA ALA A 78 7.57 13.68 -13.28
C ALA A 78 6.93 14.28 -13.10
N THR A 79 7.06 14.06 -13.33
CA THR A 79 6.55 14.59 -13.16
C THR A 79 5.99 15.14 -12.87
N ALA A 80 6.14 15.01 -13.05
CA ALA A 80 5.75 15.47 -12.80
C ALA A 80 5.12 16.07 -12.66
N LEU A 81 5.29 15.85 -12.85
CA LEU A 81 4.81 16.29 -12.77
C LEU A 81 3.93 16.70 -12.65
N ARG A 82 3.75 16.47 -12.65
CA ARG A 82 3.16 16.74 -12.64
C ARG A 82 2.30 17.08 -12.37
N ARG A 83 2.33 16.87 -12.50
CA ARG A 83 1.82 17.05 -12.31
C ARG A 83 1.03 17.28 -12.04
N VAL A 84 1.24 17.03 -12.22
CA VAL A 84 0.73 17.11 -11.94
C VAL A 84 -0.08 17.24 -11.61
N GLN A 85 -0.14 16.97 -11.64
CA GLN A 85 -0.57 16.94 -11.32
C GLN A 85 -1.37 17.07 -10.88
N GLU A 86 -1.28 16.70 -10.84
CA GLU A 86 -1.69 16.69 -10.37
C GLU A 86 -2.13 16.91 -10.05
#